data_30b3f6600e55f30895e008467e6babe5
#
_entry.id   30b3f6600e55f30895e008467e6babe5
#
_cell.length_a   1.000
_cell.length_b   1.000
_cell.length_c   1.000
_cell.angle_alpha   90.00
_cell.angle_beta   90.00
_cell.angle_gamma   90.00
#
_symmetry.space_group_name_H-M   'P 1'
#
loop_
_entity.id
_entity.type
_entity.pdbx_description
1 polymer ?
#
loop_
_entity_poly.entity_id
_entity_poly.type
_entity_poly.pdbx_seq_one_letter_code
_entity_poly.pdbx_strand_id
1 'polypeptide(L)'
;MSTDFQQARVALGARLRELRTSCPGGRLTGTQLAERLGWPHSKIYKLENGRQTATAEDLRAWATASDQPEAAEELLSRFNGLESHIRSWRRQLAAGHQPVQDAITAEHDRTATLRIWENCLVAGMLQTADYARSVFTRNTDLHKSPRDTEAAVRARVKRQEGLYDSRKRYHIIMWEGALRALVCPPSVLAAQLDRLTGIIGLDTVELGIVPFAAPLKIQPANGFWVHDERLVLVEDWHAELWINDADSIALYLRAWNTLRESAVFGADAQRLINEARRGLIG
;
A
#
# COMPACT_ATOMS: atom_id res chain seq x y z
N MET A 1 4.62 -3.14 12.76
CA MET A 1 5.76 -2.96 11.82
C MET A 1 6.10 -4.33 11.30
N SER A 2 6.25 -4.50 9.98
CA SER A 2 6.67 -5.76 9.38
C SER A 2 8.02 -6.17 9.96
N THR A 3 8.17 -7.45 10.29
CA THR A 3 9.41 -8.03 10.83
C THR A 3 10.58 -7.78 9.86
N ASP A 4 10.31 -7.84 8.56
CA ASP A 4 11.30 -7.66 7.48
C ASP A 4 11.85 -6.25 7.40
N PHE A 5 11.02 -5.22 7.52
CA PHE A 5 11.49 -3.83 7.56
C PHE A 5 12.39 -3.56 8.77
N GLN A 6 12.00 -4.08 9.94
CA GLN A 6 12.81 -3.94 11.14
C GLN A 6 14.13 -4.70 10.99
N GLN A 7 14.10 -5.91 10.42
CA GLN A 7 15.30 -6.69 10.15
C GLN A 7 16.21 -6.00 9.14
N ALA A 8 15.68 -5.50 8.04
CA ALA A 8 16.44 -4.78 7.02
C ALA A 8 17.02 -3.46 7.57
N ARG A 9 16.29 -2.75 8.44
CA ARG A 9 16.78 -1.53 9.12
C ARG A 9 17.89 -1.87 10.13
N VAL A 10 17.79 -2.98 10.85
CA VAL A 10 18.84 -3.48 11.73
C VAL A 10 20.07 -3.90 10.92
N ALA A 11 19.87 -4.58 9.78
CA ALA A 11 20.96 -4.98 8.88
C ALA A 11 21.70 -3.76 8.29
N LEU A 12 20.97 -2.71 7.89
CA LEU A 12 21.57 -1.45 7.46
C LEU A 12 22.36 -0.81 8.61
N GLY A 13 21.80 -0.79 9.81
CA GLY A 13 22.47 -0.27 11.02
C GLY A 13 23.73 -1.03 11.38
N ALA A 14 23.73 -2.36 11.23
CA ALA A 14 24.92 -3.20 11.41
C ALA A 14 26.00 -2.84 10.38
N ARG A 15 25.63 -2.61 9.12
CA ARG A 15 26.56 -2.17 8.07
C ARG A 15 27.15 -0.79 8.35
N LEU A 16 26.34 0.17 8.83
CA LEU A 16 26.82 1.47 9.26
C LEU A 16 27.86 1.36 10.38
N ARG A 17 27.59 0.49 11.36
CA ARG A 17 28.56 0.18 12.45
C ARG A 17 29.86 -0.43 11.93
N GLU A 18 29.75 -1.36 10.99
CA GLU A 18 30.92 -1.97 10.35
C GLU A 18 31.81 -0.92 9.68
N LEU A 19 31.26 -0.05 8.83
CA LEU A 19 32.00 1.05 8.18
C LEU A 19 32.72 1.95 9.21
N ARG A 20 32.03 2.33 10.30
CA ARG A 20 32.66 3.11 11.36
C ARG A 20 33.83 2.37 12.02
N THR A 21 33.67 1.07 12.26
CA THR A 21 34.70 0.30 12.99
C THR A 21 35.84 -0.18 12.11
N SER A 22 35.64 -0.21 10.78
CA SER A 22 36.66 -0.56 9.78
C SER A 22 37.23 0.64 9.01
N CYS A 23 37.06 1.84 9.57
CA CYS A 23 37.57 3.08 8.96
C CYS A 23 39.09 2.95 8.66
N PRO A 24 39.53 3.24 7.42
CA PRO A 24 40.94 3.15 7.02
C PRO A 24 41.89 3.97 7.89
N GLY A 25 41.44 5.13 8.41
CA GLY A 25 42.18 5.99 9.35
C GLY A 25 42.24 5.47 10.78
N GLY A 26 41.72 4.26 11.06
CA GLY A 26 41.63 3.64 12.38
C GLY A 26 40.18 3.60 12.89
N ARG A 27 39.91 2.62 13.74
CA ARG A 27 38.57 2.39 14.32
C ARG A 27 38.02 3.63 15.00
N LEU A 28 36.86 4.12 14.54
CA LEU A 28 36.17 5.26 15.16
C LEU A 28 35.20 4.80 16.25
N THR A 29 35.15 5.53 17.36
CA THR A 29 34.06 5.41 18.34
C THR A 29 32.82 6.13 17.83
N GLY A 30 31.64 5.80 18.40
CA GLY A 30 30.40 6.52 18.07
C GLY A 30 30.48 8.03 18.35
N THR A 31 31.23 8.44 19.40
CA THR A 31 31.46 9.84 19.74
C THR A 31 32.33 10.55 18.68
N GLN A 32 33.44 9.92 18.28
CA GLN A 32 34.32 10.48 17.26
C GLN A 32 33.60 10.63 15.89
N LEU A 33 32.78 9.67 15.49
CA LEU A 33 31.99 9.80 14.28
C LEU A 33 30.93 10.90 14.41
N ALA A 34 30.27 11.01 15.57
CA ALA A 34 29.31 12.09 15.85
C ALA A 34 29.95 13.47 15.73
N GLU A 35 31.16 13.65 16.25
CA GLU A 35 31.96 14.89 16.13
C GLU A 35 32.30 15.19 14.66
N ARG A 36 32.77 14.20 13.89
CA ARG A 36 33.05 14.38 12.44
C ARG A 36 31.82 14.79 11.64
N LEU A 37 30.66 14.30 12.02
CA LEU A 37 29.38 14.58 11.34
C LEU A 37 28.67 15.83 11.86
N GLY A 38 29.09 16.39 13.01
CA GLY A 38 28.34 17.44 13.69
C GLY A 38 26.96 16.96 14.19
N TRP A 39 26.82 15.66 14.50
CA TRP A 39 25.54 15.06 14.93
C TRP A 39 25.53 14.76 16.43
N PRO A 40 24.31 14.71 17.04
CA PRO A 40 24.16 14.17 18.38
C PRO A 40 24.58 12.69 18.44
N HIS A 41 25.33 12.27 19.45
CA HIS A 41 25.73 10.87 19.65
C HIS A 41 24.53 9.91 19.67
N SER A 42 23.37 10.37 20.20
CA SER A 42 22.12 9.59 20.20
C SER A 42 21.62 9.23 18.79
N LYS A 43 21.92 10.07 17.77
CA LYS A 43 21.56 9.77 16.37
C LYS A 43 22.40 8.61 15.85
N ILE A 44 23.71 8.59 16.10
CA ILE A 44 24.62 7.49 15.73
C ILE A 44 24.09 6.19 16.33
N TYR A 45 23.83 6.17 17.63
CA TYR A 45 23.31 4.99 18.33
C TYR A 45 21.97 4.49 17.74
N LYS A 46 21.03 5.40 17.45
CA LYS A 46 19.72 5.04 16.90
C LYS A 46 19.84 4.44 15.50
N LEU A 47 20.69 4.99 14.64
CA LEU A 47 20.91 4.51 13.29
C LEU A 47 21.56 3.13 13.31
N GLU A 48 22.64 2.93 14.07
CA GLU A 48 23.34 1.64 14.17
C GLU A 48 22.49 0.51 14.75
N ASN A 49 21.53 0.82 15.61
CA ASN A 49 20.66 -0.18 16.22
C ASN A 49 19.29 -0.28 15.50
N GLY A 50 19.14 0.33 14.32
CA GLY A 50 17.89 0.28 13.58
C GLY A 50 16.70 0.88 14.34
N ARG A 51 16.94 1.83 15.27
CA ARG A 51 15.88 2.55 16.02
C ARG A 51 15.40 3.82 15.34
N GLN A 52 16.13 4.26 14.31
CA GLN A 52 15.79 5.38 13.44
C GLN A 52 16.15 5.01 12.01
N THR A 53 15.34 5.40 11.04
CA THR A 53 15.65 5.24 9.62
C THR A 53 16.61 6.36 9.19
N ALA A 54 17.71 6.01 8.53
CA ALA A 54 18.61 6.96 7.91
C ALA A 54 17.94 7.68 6.74
N THR A 55 18.39 8.86 6.37
CA THR A 55 18.07 9.49 5.08
C THR A 55 19.18 9.16 4.07
N ALA A 56 18.92 9.35 2.77
CA ALA A 56 19.96 9.22 1.75
C ALA A 56 21.16 10.16 2.00
N GLU A 57 20.88 11.34 2.53
CA GLU A 57 21.91 12.32 2.92
C GLU A 57 22.73 11.82 4.13
N ASP A 58 22.07 11.25 5.14
CA ASP A 58 22.74 10.63 6.28
C ASP A 58 23.72 9.53 5.84
N LEU A 59 23.32 8.69 4.88
CA LEU A 59 24.14 7.58 4.39
C LEU A 59 25.37 8.06 3.63
N ARG A 60 25.24 9.08 2.78
CA ARG A 60 26.38 9.70 2.10
C ARG A 60 27.34 10.36 3.08
N ALA A 61 26.81 11.13 4.04
CA ALA A 61 27.60 11.78 5.08
C ALA A 61 28.35 10.73 5.93
N TRP A 62 27.69 9.62 6.30
CA TRP A 62 28.30 8.54 7.05
C TRP A 62 29.46 7.87 6.31
N ALA A 63 29.28 7.54 5.04
CA ALA A 63 30.32 6.94 4.21
C ALA A 63 31.54 7.85 4.11
N THR A 64 31.33 9.14 3.86
CA THR A 64 32.40 10.15 3.81
C THR A 64 33.13 10.30 5.15
N ALA A 65 32.38 10.41 6.26
CA ALA A 65 32.97 10.57 7.60
C ALA A 65 33.69 9.32 8.14
N SER A 66 33.40 8.15 7.52
CA SER A 66 34.09 6.87 7.79
C SER A 66 35.28 6.63 6.84
N ASP A 67 35.69 7.64 6.07
CA ASP A 67 36.77 7.56 5.06
C ASP A 67 36.57 6.45 4.01
N GLN A 68 35.30 6.13 3.67
CA GLN A 68 34.88 5.10 2.69
C GLN A 68 33.75 5.65 1.78
N PRO A 69 33.97 6.74 1.05
CA PRO A 69 32.92 7.38 0.24
C PRO A 69 32.33 6.45 -0.85
N GLU A 70 33.09 5.48 -1.31
CA GLU A 70 32.64 4.45 -2.27
C GLU A 70 31.53 3.55 -1.72
N ALA A 71 31.44 3.41 -0.39
CA ALA A 71 30.36 2.63 0.25
C ALA A 71 29.00 3.33 0.17
N ALA A 72 28.95 4.61 -0.24
CA ALA A 72 27.70 5.36 -0.32
C ALA A 72 26.68 4.73 -1.26
N GLU A 73 27.09 4.24 -2.42
CA GLU A 73 26.21 3.60 -3.40
C GLU A 73 25.64 2.27 -2.87
N GLU A 74 26.45 1.47 -2.16
CA GLU A 74 25.99 0.23 -1.50
C GLU A 74 24.95 0.55 -0.43
N LEU A 75 25.23 1.55 0.42
CA LEU A 75 24.31 1.98 1.48
C LEU A 75 23.00 2.51 0.90
N LEU A 76 23.05 3.28 -0.17
CA LEU A 76 21.88 3.80 -0.87
C LEU A 76 21.07 2.69 -1.52
N SER A 77 21.73 1.70 -2.13
CA SER A 77 21.05 0.52 -2.69
C SER A 77 20.29 -0.26 -1.62
N ARG A 78 20.91 -0.53 -0.46
CA ARG A 78 20.26 -1.17 0.69
C ARG A 78 19.10 -0.33 1.24
N PHE A 79 19.26 0.98 1.30
CA PHE A 79 18.26 1.94 1.74
C PHE A 79 17.07 2.00 0.76
N ASN A 80 17.32 2.07 -0.53
CA ASN A 80 16.28 2.06 -1.56
C ASN A 80 15.49 0.74 -1.53
N GLY A 81 16.14 -0.39 -1.24
CA GLY A 81 15.48 -1.66 -0.97
C GLY A 81 14.54 -1.57 0.25
N LEU A 82 14.95 -0.88 1.32
CA LEU A 82 14.10 -0.61 2.49
C LEU A 82 12.93 0.33 2.19
N GLU A 83 13.17 1.42 1.46
CA GLU A 83 12.15 2.44 1.14
C GLU A 83 11.20 1.98 0.03
N SER A 84 11.63 1.10 -0.88
CA SER A 84 10.76 0.56 -1.92
C SER A 84 9.63 -0.30 -1.36
N HIS A 85 9.78 -0.88 -0.15
CA HIS A 85 8.77 -1.71 0.48
C HIS A 85 7.78 -0.94 1.35
N ILE A 86 8.16 0.23 1.91
CA ILE A 86 7.29 1.04 2.77
C ILE A 86 7.27 2.48 2.31
N ARG A 87 6.14 2.89 1.75
CA ARG A 87 5.89 4.25 1.27
C ARG A 87 5.04 4.99 2.29
N SER A 88 5.67 5.79 3.16
CA SER A 88 4.97 6.60 4.16
C SER A 88 3.97 7.57 3.52
N TRP A 89 2.72 7.57 3.98
CA TRP A 89 1.68 8.52 3.52
C TRP A 89 2.10 9.97 3.70
N ARG A 90 2.79 10.30 4.78
CA ARG A 90 3.31 11.66 4.99
C ARG A 90 4.17 12.15 3.83
N ARG A 91 4.97 11.27 3.23
CA ARG A 91 5.85 11.61 2.09
C ARG A 91 5.08 11.59 0.78
N GLN A 92 4.28 10.55 0.54
CA GLN A 92 3.52 10.40 -0.70
C GLN A 92 2.48 11.50 -0.88
N LEU A 93 1.79 11.87 0.20
CA LEU A 93 0.72 12.86 0.19
C LEU A 93 1.23 14.31 0.38
N ALA A 94 2.54 14.55 0.43
CA ALA A 94 3.10 15.89 0.54
C ALA A 94 2.66 16.82 -0.62
N ALA A 95 2.43 16.26 -1.81
CA ALA A 95 1.92 16.95 -3.00
C ALA A 95 0.44 16.66 -3.30
N GLY A 96 -0.29 16.02 -2.36
CA GLY A 96 -1.69 15.62 -2.53
C GLY A 96 -1.88 14.17 -2.97
N HIS A 97 -3.11 13.80 -3.25
CA HIS A 97 -3.51 12.43 -3.64
C HIS A 97 -3.31 12.14 -5.13
N GLN A 98 -3.35 13.15 -6.00
CA GLN A 98 -3.22 12.93 -7.45
C GLN A 98 -1.92 12.21 -7.83
N PRO A 99 -0.72 12.58 -7.34
CA PRO A 99 0.52 11.87 -7.68
C PRO A 99 0.50 10.39 -7.27
N VAL A 100 -0.17 10.06 -6.16
CA VAL A 100 -0.37 8.68 -5.72
C VAL A 100 -1.25 7.93 -6.72
N GLN A 101 -2.36 8.54 -7.16
CA GLN A 101 -3.24 7.93 -8.16
C GLN A 101 -2.54 7.75 -9.50
N ASP A 102 -1.68 8.67 -9.91
CA ASP A 102 -0.89 8.58 -11.13
C ASP A 102 0.12 7.42 -11.06
N ALA A 103 0.79 7.23 -9.92
CA ALA A 103 1.70 6.10 -9.69
C ALA A 103 0.96 4.76 -9.75
N ILE A 104 -0.22 4.66 -9.13
CA ILE A 104 -1.07 3.46 -9.18
C ILE A 104 -1.55 3.22 -10.63
N THR A 105 -1.89 4.27 -11.38
CA THR A 105 -2.31 4.15 -12.78
C THR A 105 -1.19 3.59 -13.65
N ALA A 106 0.04 4.11 -13.50
CA ALA A 106 1.19 3.59 -14.23
C ALA A 106 1.47 2.11 -13.92
N GLU A 107 1.19 1.65 -12.69
CA GLU A 107 1.29 0.25 -12.33
C GLU A 107 0.17 -0.59 -12.94
N HIS A 108 -1.07 -0.08 -12.94
CA HIS A 108 -2.21 -0.71 -13.60
C HIS A 108 -2.01 -0.90 -15.10
N ASP A 109 -1.41 0.09 -15.77
CA ASP A 109 -1.19 0.03 -17.22
C ASP A 109 -0.31 -1.16 -17.62
N ARG A 110 0.65 -1.52 -16.76
CA ARG A 110 1.57 -2.65 -16.95
C ARG A 110 1.01 -4.00 -16.47
N THR A 111 -0.12 -4.00 -15.79
CA THR A 111 -0.71 -5.18 -15.17
C THR A 111 -1.74 -5.83 -16.10
N ALA A 112 -1.60 -7.12 -16.39
CA ALA A 112 -2.56 -7.89 -17.15
C ALA A 112 -3.65 -8.50 -16.24
N THR A 113 -3.28 -9.03 -15.08
CA THR A 113 -4.19 -9.63 -14.10
C THR A 113 -4.06 -8.93 -12.75
N LEU A 114 -5.15 -8.37 -12.26
CA LEU A 114 -5.22 -7.75 -10.96
C LEU A 114 -6.14 -8.54 -10.03
N ARG A 115 -5.60 -9.01 -8.90
CA ARG A 115 -6.38 -9.64 -7.82
C ARG A 115 -6.49 -8.66 -6.68
N ILE A 116 -7.70 -8.39 -6.24
CA ILE A 116 -8.00 -7.40 -5.18
C ILE A 116 -8.78 -8.09 -4.06
N TRP A 117 -8.32 -7.91 -2.83
CA TRP A 117 -9.08 -8.16 -1.62
C TRP A 117 -9.31 -6.84 -0.89
N GLU A 118 -10.57 -6.54 -0.58
CA GLU A 118 -10.95 -5.33 0.19
C GLU A 118 -11.89 -5.70 1.33
N ASN A 119 -11.54 -5.31 2.54
CA ASN A 119 -12.31 -5.64 3.74
C ASN A 119 -13.15 -4.48 4.29
N CYS A 120 -12.80 -3.22 4.01
CA CYS A 120 -13.40 -2.05 4.65
C CYS A 120 -14.13 -1.13 3.67
N LEU A 121 -13.66 -1.04 2.43
CA LEU A 121 -14.16 -0.11 1.41
C LEU A 121 -14.48 -0.83 0.12
N VAL A 122 -15.29 -0.20 -0.71
CA VAL A 122 -15.42 -0.65 -2.11
C VAL A 122 -14.09 -0.45 -2.81
N ALA A 123 -13.64 -1.49 -3.52
CA ALA A 123 -12.38 -1.46 -4.28
C ALA A 123 -12.29 -0.22 -5.17
N GLY A 124 -11.15 0.48 -5.15
CA GLY A 124 -10.96 1.76 -5.83
C GLY A 124 -11.28 1.73 -7.32
N MET A 125 -11.06 0.58 -7.97
CA MET A 125 -11.41 0.35 -9.38
C MET A 125 -12.91 0.31 -9.66
N LEU A 126 -13.74 0.14 -8.64
CA LEU A 126 -15.20 0.03 -8.76
C LEU A 126 -15.96 1.25 -8.20
N GLN A 127 -15.23 2.22 -7.64
CA GLN A 127 -15.85 3.37 -6.97
C GLN A 127 -16.50 4.33 -7.98
N THR A 128 -17.69 4.84 -7.62
CA THR A 128 -18.27 6.02 -8.29
C THR A 128 -17.47 7.28 -7.93
N ALA A 129 -17.60 8.35 -8.72
CA ALA A 129 -16.91 9.62 -8.45
C ALA A 129 -17.27 10.18 -7.06
N ASP A 130 -18.54 10.11 -6.65
CA ASP A 130 -19.01 10.66 -5.37
C ASP A 130 -18.55 9.84 -4.17
N TYR A 131 -18.48 8.50 -4.31
CA TYR A 131 -17.91 7.64 -3.29
C TYR A 131 -16.40 7.90 -3.15
N ALA A 132 -15.67 7.94 -4.26
CA ALA A 132 -14.24 8.25 -4.28
C ALA A 132 -13.95 9.63 -3.66
N ARG A 133 -14.78 10.65 -3.97
CA ARG A 133 -14.68 11.98 -3.36
C ARG A 133 -14.81 11.92 -1.84
N SER A 134 -15.77 11.16 -1.33
CA SER A 134 -15.97 10.97 0.10
C SER A 134 -14.76 10.31 0.76
N VAL A 135 -14.19 9.29 0.14
CA VAL A 135 -12.97 8.59 0.62
C VAL A 135 -11.77 9.54 0.64
N PHE A 136 -11.50 10.26 -0.48
CA PHE A 136 -10.37 11.19 -0.54
C PHE A 136 -10.50 12.34 0.45
N THR A 137 -11.69 12.89 0.64
CA THR A 137 -11.91 13.97 1.61
C THR A 137 -11.56 13.51 3.03
N ARG A 138 -12.01 12.30 3.43
CA ARG A 138 -11.69 11.74 4.75
C ARG A 138 -10.20 11.46 4.91
N ASN A 139 -9.54 10.92 3.88
CA ASN A 139 -8.11 10.67 3.89
C ASN A 139 -7.29 11.97 3.95
N THR A 140 -7.72 13.00 3.22
CA THR A 140 -7.11 14.34 3.29
C THR A 140 -7.18 14.91 4.70
N ASP A 141 -8.34 14.81 5.35
CA ASP A 141 -8.53 15.32 6.72
C ASP A 141 -7.71 14.50 7.74
N LEU A 142 -7.66 13.16 7.59
CA LEU A 142 -6.89 12.27 8.46
C LEU A 142 -5.38 12.53 8.36
N HIS A 143 -4.85 12.61 7.13
CA HIS A 143 -3.42 12.78 6.89
C HIS A 143 -2.98 14.25 6.90
N LYS A 144 -3.91 15.20 6.99
CA LYS A 144 -3.67 16.64 6.88
C LYS A 144 -2.89 17.01 5.61
N SER A 145 -3.23 16.34 4.52
CA SER A 145 -2.59 16.51 3.22
C SER A 145 -3.19 17.69 2.43
N PRO A 146 -2.53 18.17 1.35
CA PRO A 146 -3.10 19.17 0.45
C PRO A 146 -4.44 18.71 -0.15
N ARG A 147 -5.35 19.66 -0.39
CA ARG A 147 -6.69 19.41 -0.92
C ARG A 147 -6.67 19.40 -2.45
N ASP A 148 -6.47 18.26 -3.04
CA ASP A 148 -6.51 18.00 -4.48
C ASP A 148 -7.58 16.96 -4.86
N THR A 149 -8.61 16.80 -4.03
CA THR A 149 -9.63 15.75 -4.10
C THR A 149 -10.22 15.57 -5.50
N GLU A 150 -10.59 16.66 -6.19
CA GLU A 150 -11.20 16.54 -7.53
C GLU A 150 -10.22 16.04 -8.60
N ALA A 151 -8.95 16.38 -8.47
CA ALA A 151 -7.92 15.86 -9.36
C ALA A 151 -7.69 14.35 -9.12
N ALA A 152 -7.63 13.94 -7.86
CA ALA A 152 -7.52 12.53 -7.48
C ALA A 152 -8.75 11.70 -7.92
N VAL A 153 -9.96 12.25 -7.78
CA VAL A 153 -11.20 11.62 -8.27
C VAL A 153 -11.15 11.42 -9.78
N ARG A 154 -10.79 12.45 -10.55
CA ARG A 154 -10.66 12.33 -12.02
C ARG A 154 -9.63 11.25 -12.41
N ALA A 155 -8.47 11.21 -11.76
CA ALA A 155 -7.44 10.20 -12.03
C ALA A 155 -7.96 8.78 -11.73
N ARG A 156 -8.68 8.59 -10.60
CA ARG A 156 -9.29 7.30 -10.23
C ARG A 156 -10.36 6.86 -11.25
N VAL A 157 -11.25 7.76 -11.62
CA VAL A 157 -12.31 7.45 -12.59
C VAL A 157 -11.72 7.14 -13.97
N LYS A 158 -10.73 7.91 -14.42
CA LYS A 158 -10.03 7.63 -15.68
C LYS A 158 -9.39 6.23 -15.71
N ARG A 159 -8.75 5.83 -14.61
CA ARG A 159 -8.15 4.49 -14.52
C ARG A 159 -9.16 3.36 -14.71
N GLN A 160 -10.44 3.59 -14.39
CA GLN A 160 -11.51 2.58 -14.55
C GLN A 160 -11.82 2.26 -16.03
N GLU A 161 -11.33 3.04 -16.98
CA GLU A 161 -11.39 2.72 -18.41
C GLU A 161 -10.73 1.36 -18.69
N GLY A 162 -9.72 0.99 -17.90
CA GLY A 162 -9.06 -0.32 -17.93
C GLY A 162 -10.00 -1.51 -17.70
N LEU A 163 -11.14 -1.33 -17.01
CA LEU A 163 -12.14 -2.38 -16.80
C LEU A 163 -12.76 -2.88 -18.13
N TYR A 164 -12.69 -2.09 -19.17
CA TYR A 164 -13.22 -2.40 -20.49
C TYR A 164 -12.13 -2.86 -21.50
N ASP A 165 -10.88 -2.94 -21.06
CA ASP A 165 -9.78 -3.48 -21.89
C ASP A 165 -9.79 -5.01 -21.84
N SER A 166 -10.15 -5.63 -22.97
CA SER A 166 -10.27 -7.10 -23.09
C SER A 166 -8.97 -7.87 -22.82
N ARG A 167 -7.83 -7.19 -22.81
CA ARG A 167 -6.50 -7.77 -22.49
C ARG A 167 -6.27 -7.89 -20.98
N LYS A 168 -7.10 -7.27 -20.13
CA LYS A 168 -6.97 -7.25 -18.68
C LYS A 168 -7.98 -8.16 -18.01
N ARG A 169 -7.64 -8.63 -16.81
CA ARG A 169 -8.52 -9.41 -15.94
C ARG A 169 -8.47 -8.85 -14.52
N TYR A 170 -9.65 -8.65 -13.96
CA TYR A 170 -9.84 -8.13 -12.60
C TYR A 170 -10.60 -9.16 -11.78
N HIS A 171 -9.92 -9.76 -10.81
CA HIS A 171 -10.53 -10.65 -9.84
C HIS A 171 -10.66 -9.91 -8.52
N ILE A 172 -11.85 -9.48 -8.19
CA ILE A 172 -12.11 -8.60 -7.05
C ILE A 172 -12.97 -9.34 -6.04
N ILE A 173 -12.49 -9.43 -4.81
CA ILE A 173 -13.21 -9.99 -3.69
C ILE A 173 -13.35 -8.92 -2.63
N MET A 174 -14.56 -8.70 -2.14
CA MET A 174 -14.82 -7.78 -1.04
C MET A 174 -15.48 -8.50 0.12
N TRP A 175 -15.13 -8.12 1.35
CA TRP A 175 -15.92 -8.54 2.49
C TRP A 175 -17.27 -7.81 2.52
N GLU A 176 -18.33 -8.48 2.96
CA GLU A 176 -19.67 -7.87 3.05
C GLU A 176 -19.68 -6.56 3.86
N GLY A 177 -18.75 -6.41 4.83
CA GLY A 177 -18.54 -5.17 5.58
C GLY A 177 -18.27 -3.95 4.71
N ALA A 178 -17.55 -4.12 3.60
CA ALA A 178 -17.26 -3.04 2.65
C ALA A 178 -18.54 -2.48 1.97
N LEU A 179 -19.59 -3.30 1.83
CA LEU A 179 -20.88 -2.88 1.26
C LEU A 179 -21.72 -2.05 2.23
N ARG A 180 -21.40 -2.10 3.52
CA ARG A 180 -22.19 -1.49 4.60
C ARG A 180 -21.48 -0.35 5.32
N ALA A 181 -20.21 -0.15 5.05
CA ALA A 181 -19.41 0.91 5.68
C ALA A 181 -19.89 2.31 5.22
N LEU A 182 -20.48 3.09 6.14
CA LEU A 182 -20.98 4.44 5.88
C LEU A 182 -19.85 5.48 5.89
N VAL A 183 -18.93 5.35 4.96
CA VAL A 183 -17.84 6.34 4.72
C VAL A 183 -18.28 7.52 3.85
N CYS A 184 -19.54 7.52 3.44
CA CYS A 184 -20.18 8.56 2.62
C CYS A 184 -21.64 8.68 3.00
N PRO A 185 -22.40 9.70 2.52
CA PRO A 185 -23.82 9.78 2.69
C PRO A 185 -24.55 8.52 2.19
N PRO A 186 -25.66 8.07 2.84
CA PRO A 186 -26.39 6.87 2.42
C PRO A 186 -26.81 6.87 0.94
N SER A 187 -27.19 8.01 0.38
CA SER A 187 -27.54 8.14 -1.03
C SER A 187 -26.36 7.88 -1.97
N VAL A 188 -25.15 8.28 -1.58
CA VAL A 188 -23.90 8.01 -2.32
C VAL A 188 -23.56 6.52 -2.25
N LEU A 189 -23.70 5.91 -1.07
CA LEU A 189 -23.48 4.47 -0.93
C LEU A 189 -24.51 3.68 -1.74
N ALA A 190 -25.78 4.09 -1.76
CA ALA A 190 -26.80 3.43 -2.59
C ALA A 190 -26.42 3.44 -4.07
N ALA A 191 -26.01 4.60 -4.62
CA ALA A 191 -25.54 4.71 -6.00
C ALA A 191 -24.26 3.88 -6.27
N GLN A 192 -23.39 3.80 -5.27
CA GLN A 192 -22.20 2.93 -5.34
C GLN A 192 -22.57 1.44 -5.42
N LEU A 193 -23.56 0.99 -4.65
CA LEU A 193 -24.05 -0.38 -4.69
C LEU A 193 -24.75 -0.70 -6.02
N ASP A 194 -25.51 0.24 -6.58
CA ASP A 194 -26.09 0.11 -7.92
C ASP A 194 -24.99 -0.04 -9.00
N ARG A 195 -23.88 0.70 -8.87
CA ARG A 195 -22.69 0.55 -9.74
C ARG A 195 -22.10 -0.87 -9.65
N LEU A 196 -21.97 -1.44 -8.45
CA LEU A 196 -21.45 -2.80 -8.28
C LEU A 196 -22.35 -3.83 -8.95
N THR A 197 -23.66 -3.69 -8.83
CA THR A 197 -24.62 -4.56 -9.53
C THR A 197 -24.45 -4.49 -11.06
N GLY A 198 -24.21 -3.30 -11.60
CA GLY A 198 -23.99 -3.11 -13.04
C GLY A 198 -22.62 -3.61 -13.56
N ILE A 199 -21.67 -3.91 -12.67
CA ILE A 199 -20.36 -4.46 -13.05
C ILE A 199 -20.40 -5.98 -13.15
N ILE A 200 -21.29 -6.65 -12.42
CA ILE A 200 -21.47 -8.09 -12.50
C ILE A 200 -21.94 -8.44 -13.92
N GLY A 201 -21.15 -9.25 -14.62
CA GLY A 201 -21.39 -9.63 -16.01
C GLY A 201 -20.44 -9.00 -17.03
N LEU A 202 -19.52 -8.12 -16.60
CA LEU A 202 -18.41 -7.70 -17.48
C LEU A 202 -17.42 -8.86 -17.62
N ASP A 203 -17.06 -9.21 -18.86
CA ASP A 203 -16.15 -10.33 -19.16
C ASP A 203 -14.75 -10.17 -18.55
N THR A 204 -14.35 -8.95 -18.28
CA THR A 204 -13.04 -8.61 -17.71
C THR A 204 -13.03 -8.62 -16.19
N VAL A 205 -14.19 -8.66 -15.53
CA VAL A 205 -14.33 -8.50 -14.08
C VAL A 205 -15.04 -9.70 -13.44
N GLU A 206 -14.37 -10.38 -12.55
CA GLU A 206 -14.96 -11.34 -11.64
C GLU A 206 -15.13 -10.66 -10.27
N LEU A 207 -16.37 -10.38 -9.87
CA LEU A 207 -16.69 -9.75 -8.59
C LEU A 207 -17.29 -10.76 -7.63
N GLY A 208 -16.62 -10.99 -6.49
CA GLY A 208 -17.05 -11.84 -5.39
C GLY A 208 -17.27 -11.06 -4.10
N ILE A 209 -18.21 -11.52 -3.30
CA ILE A 209 -18.49 -11.02 -1.95
C ILE A 209 -18.30 -12.15 -0.95
N VAL A 210 -17.52 -11.93 0.10
CA VAL A 210 -17.40 -12.83 1.24
C VAL A 210 -18.48 -12.43 2.25
N PRO A 211 -19.53 -13.28 2.46
CA PRO A 211 -20.60 -12.96 3.39
C PRO A 211 -20.13 -12.93 4.85
N PHE A 212 -20.80 -12.18 5.72
CA PHE A 212 -20.56 -12.22 7.17
C PHE A 212 -20.72 -13.63 7.75
N ALA A 213 -21.65 -14.41 7.21
CA ALA A 213 -21.93 -15.78 7.65
C ALA A 213 -21.00 -16.83 7.03
N ALA A 214 -20.06 -16.45 6.16
CA ALA A 214 -19.16 -17.41 5.53
C ALA A 214 -18.20 -18.03 6.56
N PRO A 215 -17.94 -19.33 6.51
CA PRO A 215 -16.91 -19.96 7.32
C PRO A 215 -15.53 -19.54 6.79
N LEU A 216 -14.88 -18.62 7.52
CA LEU A 216 -13.56 -18.13 7.12
C LEU A 216 -12.47 -19.07 7.59
N LYS A 217 -11.60 -19.50 6.68
CA LYS A 217 -10.39 -20.29 7.00
C LYS A 217 -9.23 -19.43 7.49
N ILE A 218 -9.23 -18.13 7.13
CA ILE A 218 -8.29 -17.11 7.61
C ILE A 218 -9.07 -15.86 7.99
N GLN A 219 -8.50 -15.04 8.87
CA GLN A 219 -9.11 -13.76 9.24
C GLN A 219 -9.14 -12.78 8.05
N PRO A 220 -10.18 -11.93 7.91
CA PRO A 220 -10.29 -10.91 6.88
C PRO A 220 -9.40 -9.70 7.22
N ALA A 221 -8.07 -9.93 7.21
CA ALA A 221 -7.07 -8.90 7.50
C ALA A 221 -7.06 -7.79 6.44
N ASN A 222 -6.07 -6.89 6.50
CA ASN A 222 -5.97 -5.71 5.63
C ASN A 222 -6.21 -6.03 4.16
N GLY A 223 -6.84 -5.10 3.45
CA GLY A 223 -6.97 -5.14 2.00
C GLY A 223 -5.62 -5.19 1.30
N PHE A 224 -5.54 -5.86 0.16
CA PHE A 224 -4.34 -5.93 -0.66
C PHE A 224 -4.66 -6.13 -2.15
N TRP A 225 -3.72 -5.70 -2.99
CA TRP A 225 -3.82 -5.79 -4.43
C TRP A 225 -2.61 -6.53 -4.98
N VAL A 226 -2.83 -7.59 -5.77
CA VAL A 226 -1.76 -8.36 -6.40
C VAL A 226 -1.75 -8.06 -7.89
N HIS A 227 -0.68 -7.43 -8.35
CA HIS A 227 -0.42 -7.06 -9.74
C HIS A 227 0.36 -8.18 -10.43
N ASP A 228 -0.31 -8.95 -11.27
CA ASP A 228 0.19 -10.20 -11.85
C ASP A 228 0.67 -11.14 -10.71
N GLU A 229 1.89 -11.63 -10.78
CA GLU A 229 2.54 -12.37 -9.69
C GLU A 229 3.89 -11.72 -9.34
N ARG A 230 3.98 -10.39 -9.45
CA ARG A 230 5.23 -9.62 -9.33
C ARG A 230 5.21 -8.52 -8.29
N LEU A 231 4.03 -8.06 -7.84
CA LEU A 231 3.92 -6.96 -6.89
C LEU A 231 2.64 -7.09 -6.07
N VAL A 232 2.75 -6.88 -4.77
CA VAL A 232 1.61 -6.73 -3.87
C VAL A 232 1.61 -5.33 -3.27
N LEU A 233 0.46 -4.66 -3.31
CA LEU A 233 0.22 -3.41 -2.61
C LEU A 233 -0.67 -3.66 -1.41
N VAL A 234 -0.28 -3.13 -0.25
CA VAL A 234 -1.06 -3.17 1.00
C VAL A 234 -1.10 -1.79 1.60
N GLU A 235 -2.30 -1.28 1.86
CA GLU A 235 -2.48 0.00 2.51
C GLU A 235 -2.67 -0.18 4.02
N ASP A 236 -1.94 0.62 4.82
CA ASP A 236 -2.12 0.75 6.26
C ASP A 236 -2.24 2.23 6.63
N TRP A 237 -2.62 2.54 7.89
CA TRP A 237 -2.86 3.91 8.37
C TRP A 237 -1.69 4.88 8.15
N HIS A 238 -0.45 4.42 8.25
CA HIS A 238 0.73 5.28 8.19
C HIS A 238 1.52 5.16 6.88
N ALA A 239 1.30 4.08 6.11
CA ALA A 239 2.10 3.77 4.94
C ALA A 239 1.39 2.80 4.00
N GLU A 240 1.85 2.77 2.76
CA GLU A 240 1.58 1.74 1.78
C GLU A 240 2.81 0.83 1.65
N LEU A 241 2.59 -0.47 1.56
CA LEU A 241 3.64 -1.46 1.32
C LEU A 241 3.63 -1.88 -0.14
N TRP A 242 4.80 -1.86 -0.76
CA TRP A 242 5.03 -2.37 -2.13
C TRP A 242 5.95 -3.57 -2.03
N ILE A 243 5.40 -4.77 -2.11
CA ILE A 243 6.07 -6.03 -1.83
C ILE A 243 6.33 -6.75 -3.15
N ASN A 244 7.59 -7.03 -3.46
CA ASN A 244 8.03 -7.63 -4.73
C ASN A 244 8.91 -8.87 -4.54
N ASP A 245 9.10 -9.35 -3.33
CA ASP A 245 9.77 -10.62 -3.07
C ASP A 245 8.84 -11.82 -3.31
N ALA A 246 9.39 -12.89 -3.87
CA ALA A 246 8.61 -14.04 -4.33
C ALA A 246 7.86 -14.77 -3.19
N ASP A 247 8.47 -14.89 -2.01
CA ASP A 247 7.90 -15.63 -0.88
C ASP A 247 6.68 -14.89 -0.30
N SER A 248 6.79 -13.58 -0.13
CA SER A 248 5.68 -12.73 0.30
C SER A 248 4.55 -12.69 -0.72
N ILE A 249 4.87 -12.56 -2.02
CA ILE A 249 3.85 -12.62 -3.09
C ILE A 249 3.12 -13.96 -3.05
N ALA A 250 3.84 -15.08 -2.93
CA ALA A 250 3.23 -16.40 -2.81
C ALA A 250 2.32 -16.53 -1.58
N LEU A 251 2.67 -15.88 -0.46
CA LEU A 251 1.81 -15.83 0.73
C LEU A 251 0.50 -15.08 0.44
N TYR A 252 0.56 -13.90 -0.19
CA TYR A 252 -0.64 -13.11 -0.53
C TYR A 252 -1.52 -13.81 -1.56
N LEU A 253 -0.94 -14.52 -2.52
CA LEU A 253 -1.70 -15.35 -3.47
C LEU A 253 -2.42 -16.51 -2.75
N ARG A 254 -1.78 -17.17 -1.79
CA ARG A 254 -2.45 -18.20 -0.96
C ARG A 254 -3.59 -17.59 -0.13
N ALA A 255 -3.36 -16.43 0.48
CA ALA A 255 -4.38 -15.72 1.25
C ALA A 255 -5.59 -15.36 0.37
N TRP A 256 -5.33 -14.81 -0.83
CA TRP A 256 -6.38 -14.46 -1.79
C TRP A 256 -7.19 -15.69 -2.24
N ASN A 257 -6.52 -16.80 -2.58
CA ASN A 257 -7.18 -18.05 -2.96
C ASN A 257 -8.06 -18.59 -1.81
N THR A 258 -7.55 -18.54 -0.57
CA THR A 258 -8.29 -18.98 0.61
C THR A 258 -9.53 -18.12 0.88
N LEU A 259 -9.42 -16.79 0.73
CA LEU A 259 -10.56 -15.87 0.85
C LEU A 259 -11.59 -16.09 -0.27
N ARG A 260 -11.11 -16.38 -1.49
CA ARG A 260 -11.96 -16.68 -2.64
C ARG A 260 -12.84 -17.91 -2.45
N GLU A 261 -12.36 -18.92 -1.73
CA GLU A 261 -13.15 -20.11 -1.41
C GLU A 261 -14.39 -19.80 -0.54
N SER A 262 -14.36 -18.72 0.22
CA SER A 262 -15.46 -18.24 1.06
C SER A 262 -16.35 -17.20 0.36
N ALA A 263 -16.01 -16.79 -0.87
CA ALA A 263 -16.74 -15.78 -1.61
C ALA A 263 -17.88 -16.38 -2.44
N VAL A 264 -18.96 -15.63 -2.58
CA VAL A 264 -20.04 -15.89 -3.52
C VAL A 264 -19.94 -14.95 -4.72
N PHE A 265 -20.39 -15.40 -5.89
CA PHE A 265 -20.26 -14.70 -7.16
C PHE A 265 -21.62 -14.61 -7.88
N GLY A 266 -21.67 -13.86 -8.97
CA GLY A 266 -22.85 -13.78 -9.83
C GLY A 266 -24.13 -13.37 -9.08
N ALA A 267 -25.19 -14.16 -9.22
CA ALA A 267 -26.50 -13.86 -8.62
C ALA A 267 -26.48 -13.81 -7.10
N ASP A 268 -25.67 -14.62 -6.43
CA ASP A 268 -25.56 -14.59 -4.96
C ASP A 268 -24.83 -13.36 -4.47
N ALA A 269 -23.76 -12.90 -5.15
CA ALA A 269 -23.10 -11.64 -4.86
C ALA A 269 -24.07 -10.47 -5.09
N GLN A 270 -24.82 -10.48 -6.19
CA GLN A 270 -25.82 -9.46 -6.50
C GLN A 270 -26.92 -9.39 -5.42
N ARG A 271 -27.36 -10.53 -4.88
CA ARG A 271 -28.32 -10.59 -3.77
C ARG A 271 -27.81 -9.88 -2.54
N LEU A 272 -26.55 -10.13 -2.11
CA LEU A 272 -25.93 -9.46 -0.95
C LEU A 272 -25.78 -7.95 -1.16
N ILE A 273 -25.38 -7.52 -2.35
CA ILE A 273 -25.29 -6.09 -2.71
C ILE A 273 -26.67 -5.43 -2.59
N ASN A 274 -27.72 -6.07 -3.10
CA ASN A 274 -29.09 -5.58 -3.03
C ASN A 274 -29.65 -5.57 -1.58
N GLU A 275 -29.26 -6.54 -0.75
CA GLU A 275 -29.61 -6.55 0.67
C GLU A 275 -28.95 -5.39 1.42
N ALA A 276 -27.67 -5.15 1.18
CA ALA A 276 -26.96 -4.00 1.73
C ALA A 276 -27.62 -2.68 1.31
N ARG A 277 -28.01 -2.55 0.04
CA ARG A 277 -28.68 -1.37 -0.50
C ARG A 277 -30.06 -1.11 0.16
N ARG A 278 -30.86 -2.16 0.34
CA ARG A 278 -32.17 -2.06 1.02
C ARG A 278 -32.03 -1.61 2.46
N GLY A 279 -30.99 -2.05 3.16
CA GLY A 279 -30.71 -1.64 4.53
C GLY A 279 -30.33 -0.17 4.70
N LEU A 280 -30.12 0.61 3.63
CA LEU A 280 -29.86 2.05 3.69
C LEU A 280 -31.14 2.91 3.74
N ILE A 281 -32.32 2.33 3.49
CA ILE A 281 -33.61 3.02 3.36
C ILE A 281 -34.47 2.84 4.63
N GLY A 282 -33.98 2.06 5.58
CA GLY A 282 -34.66 1.74 6.87
C GLY A 282 -34.14 2.66 8.02
#